data_bd684d7a3de395c5d78097ec72aebd5f
#
_entry.id   bd684d7a3de395c5d78097ec72aebd5f
#
_cell.length_a   1.000
_cell.length_b   1.000
_cell.length_c   1.000
_cell.angle_alpha   90.00
_cell.angle_beta   90.00
_cell.angle_gamma   90.00
#
_symmetry.space_group_name_H-M   'P 1'
#
loop_
_entity.id
_entity.type
_entity.pdbx_description
1 polymer ?
#
loop_
_entity_poly.entity_id
_entity_poly.type
_entity_poly.pdbx_seq_one_letter_code
_entity_poly.pdbx_strand_id
1 'polypeptide(L)'
;QYFSWLGGLLTGDMGTSYVSGRDVFGTFVSKLPATLLLTALSVAATVLLSVPLGILAAVRRDRFTDYFLRFCSFIGNALPNFFVALLLMQVFSIRWRLLPVLSEGTSLRSAVLPTLTLAIAMSAKYMRQVRAAVLEELNRDYVTGARARGVREGVILRGSVLRCAMLTILTLLALSVGSLLGGTAIIESIFQWDGVGKLAVDAITMRDYPMIQAYVVWMAMIYVAVNLVTDLLYHALDPRIRLGVSRE
;
A
#
# COMPACT_ATOMS: atom_id res chain seq x y z
N GLN A 1 -5.30 11.38 36.03
CA GLN A 1 -4.34 11.11 34.94
C GLN A 1 -5.04 10.92 33.60
N TYR A 2 -6.02 9.97 33.47
CA TYR A 2 -6.72 9.70 32.19
C TYR A 2 -7.45 10.96 31.65
N PHE A 3 -8.27 11.62 32.45
CA PHE A 3 -9.01 12.81 32.02
C PHE A 3 -8.10 14.01 31.71
N SER A 4 -6.99 14.15 32.44
CA SER A 4 -5.98 15.17 32.16
C SER A 4 -5.29 14.91 30.83
N TRP A 5 -4.90 13.65 30.58
CA TRP A 5 -4.32 13.23 29.29
C TRP A 5 -5.32 13.41 28.12
N LEU A 6 -6.57 12.99 28.29
CA LEU A 6 -7.61 13.15 27.27
C LEU A 6 -7.89 14.63 26.98
N GLY A 7 -7.90 15.48 28.00
CA GLY A 7 -8.03 16.93 27.85
C GLY A 7 -6.86 17.53 27.06
N GLY A 8 -5.62 17.12 27.38
CA GLY A 8 -4.43 17.49 26.60
C GLY A 8 -4.51 17.05 25.14
N LEU A 9 -4.93 15.81 24.89
CA LEU A 9 -5.12 15.29 23.54
C LEU A 9 -6.11 16.13 22.71
N LEU A 10 -7.23 16.54 23.31
CA LEU A 10 -8.26 17.35 22.65
C LEU A 10 -7.80 18.79 22.38
N THR A 11 -6.87 19.30 23.16
CA THR A 11 -6.26 20.64 22.97
C THR A 11 -5.00 20.63 22.11
N GLY A 12 -4.56 19.44 21.65
CA GLY A 12 -3.34 19.28 20.86
C GLY A 12 -2.05 19.14 21.65
N ASP A 13 -2.13 19.12 22.99
CA ASP A 13 -0.99 18.88 23.88
C ASP A 13 -0.88 17.37 24.17
N MET A 14 0.07 16.71 23.52
CA MET A 14 0.38 15.29 23.75
C MET A 14 1.50 15.06 24.77
N GLY A 15 1.95 16.13 25.40
CA GLY A 15 3.04 16.10 26.37
C GLY A 15 4.41 16.02 25.73
N THR A 16 5.39 15.67 26.57
CA THR A 16 6.80 15.56 26.19
C THR A 16 7.27 14.12 26.27
N SER A 17 8.16 13.74 25.36
CA SER A 17 8.84 12.45 25.35
C SER A 17 9.65 12.27 26.64
N TYR A 18 9.50 11.13 27.30
CA TYR A 18 10.26 10.81 28.51
C TYR A 18 11.74 10.56 28.21
N VAL A 19 12.08 10.20 26.99
CA VAL A 19 13.44 9.87 26.56
C VAL A 19 14.17 11.10 26.04
N SER A 20 13.54 11.84 25.12
CA SER A 20 14.19 12.98 24.45
C SER A 20 13.88 14.35 25.03
N GLY A 21 12.84 14.45 25.89
CA GLY A 21 12.34 15.74 26.44
C GLY A 21 11.70 16.65 25.37
N ARG A 22 11.53 16.16 24.13
CA ARG A 22 10.93 16.94 23.02
C ARG A 22 9.42 16.86 23.03
N ASP A 23 8.78 17.86 22.45
CA ASP A 23 7.35 17.83 22.17
C ASP A 23 6.98 16.63 21.29
N VAL A 24 5.97 15.88 21.75
CA VAL A 24 5.54 14.64 21.13
C VAL A 24 4.86 14.90 19.79
N PHE A 25 3.93 15.88 19.75
CA PHE A 25 3.19 16.20 18.53
C PHE A 25 4.09 16.73 17.43
N GLY A 26 4.95 17.71 17.74
CA GLY A 26 5.92 18.26 16.77
C GLY A 26 6.88 17.20 16.23
N THR A 27 7.34 16.28 17.11
CA THR A 27 8.18 15.16 16.69
C THR A 27 7.45 14.23 15.74
N PHE A 28 6.21 13.83 16.05
CA PHE A 28 5.40 12.98 15.19
C PHE A 28 5.15 13.62 13.82
N VAL A 29 4.70 14.88 13.80
CA VAL A 29 4.39 15.60 12.55
C VAL A 29 5.62 15.77 11.67
N SER A 30 6.80 15.98 12.26
CA SER A 30 8.06 16.12 11.51
C SER A 30 8.46 14.83 10.75
N LYS A 31 8.06 13.66 11.25
CA LYS A 31 8.37 12.34 10.66
C LYS A 31 7.29 11.85 9.69
N LEU A 32 6.08 12.38 9.79
CA LEU A 32 4.93 11.95 8.97
C LEU A 32 5.17 12.06 7.46
N PRO A 33 5.77 13.15 6.92
CA PRO A 33 6.02 13.27 5.48
C PRO A 33 6.88 12.15 4.91
N ALA A 34 7.86 11.65 5.68
CA ALA A 34 8.73 10.55 5.24
C ALA A 34 7.95 9.24 5.07
N THR A 35 7.06 8.89 6.01
CA THR A 35 6.19 7.71 5.90
C THR A 35 5.17 7.87 4.77
N LEU A 36 4.57 9.05 4.59
CA LEU A 36 3.65 9.31 3.51
C LEU A 36 4.33 9.19 2.13
N LEU A 37 5.54 9.72 1.99
CA LEU A 37 6.34 9.59 0.76
C LEU A 37 6.63 8.12 0.46
N LEU A 38 7.10 7.36 1.45
CA LEU A 38 7.38 5.93 1.29
C LEU A 38 6.12 5.16 0.90
N THR A 39 4.99 5.44 1.54
CA THR A 39 3.69 4.84 1.23
C THR A 39 3.27 5.15 -0.20
N ALA A 40 3.33 6.42 -0.62
CA ALA A 40 2.96 6.84 -1.97
C ALA A 40 3.83 6.17 -3.04
N LEU A 41 5.15 6.14 -2.84
CA LEU A 41 6.08 5.47 -3.76
C LEU A 41 5.81 3.96 -3.83
N SER A 42 5.52 3.32 -2.68
CA SER A 42 5.23 1.88 -2.62
C SER A 42 3.92 1.53 -3.31
N VAL A 43 2.88 2.34 -3.14
CA VAL A 43 1.60 2.17 -3.85
C VAL A 43 1.81 2.35 -5.36
N ALA A 44 2.49 3.41 -5.78
CA ALA A 44 2.78 3.65 -7.20
C ALA A 44 3.56 2.48 -7.83
N ALA A 45 4.62 2.02 -7.18
CA ALA A 45 5.41 0.87 -7.64
C ALA A 45 4.56 -0.42 -7.68
N THR A 46 3.71 -0.64 -6.68
CA THR A 46 2.78 -1.78 -6.64
C THR A 46 1.82 -1.75 -7.82
N VAL A 47 1.23 -0.60 -8.13
CA VAL A 47 0.32 -0.44 -9.29
C VAL A 47 1.05 -0.71 -10.60
N LEU A 48 2.24 -0.11 -10.77
CA LEU A 48 3.05 -0.27 -11.97
C LEU A 48 3.49 -1.73 -12.22
N LEU A 49 3.65 -2.52 -11.17
CA LEU A 49 4.00 -3.94 -11.28
C LEU A 49 2.76 -4.83 -11.38
N SER A 50 1.82 -4.69 -10.44
CA SER A 50 0.71 -5.64 -10.30
C SER A 50 -0.32 -5.54 -11.41
N VAL A 51 -0.64 -4.33 -11.87
CA VAL A 51 -1.69 -4.14 -12.88
C VAL A 51 -1.28 -4.72 -14.22
N PRO A 52 -0.13 -4.38 -14.83
CA PRO A 52 0.27 -4.99 -16.10
C PRO A 52 0.46 -6.50 -16.02
N LEU A 53 1.09 -6.99 -14.94
CA LEU A 53 1.32 -8.43 -14.77
C LEU A 53 0.02 -9.20 -14.53
N GLY A 54 -0.93 -8.64 -13.79
CA GLY A 54 -2.24 -9.24 -13.57
C GLY A 54 -3.09 -9.30 -14.84
N ILE A 55 -3.09 -8.22 -15.64
CA ILE A 55 -3.74 -8.20 -16.97
C ILE A 55 -3.10 -9.23 -17.88
N LEU A 56 -1.76 -9.29 -17.94
CA LEU A 56 -1.03 -10.25 -18.76
C LEU A 56 -1.37 -11.70 -18.39
N ALA A 57 -1.43 -11.99 -17.07
CA ALA A 57 -1.82 -13.31 -16.56
C ALA A 57 -3.27 -13.66 -16.93
N ALA A 58 -4.21 -12.69 -16.88
CA ALA A 58 -5.60 -12.90 -17.26
C ALA A 58 -5.77 -13.16 -18.76
N VAL A 59 -5.15 -12.33 -19.61
CA VAL A 59 -5.24 -12.46 -21.09
C VAL A 59 -4.57 -13.75 -21.58
N ARG A 60 -3.51 -14.19 -20.91
CA ARG A 60 -2.80 -15.44 -21.20
C ARG A 60 -3.22 -16.58 -20.27
N ARG A 61 -4.48 -16.59 -19.88
CA ARG A 61 -5.04 -17.62 -19.00
C ARG A 61 -4.65 -19.02 -19.44
N ASP A 62 -4.26 -19.86 -18.47
CA ASP A 62 -3.90 -21.28 -18.63
C ASP A 62 -2.71 -21.53 -19.59
N ARG A 63 -1.90 -20.48 -19.88
CA ARG A 63 -0.63 -20.60 -20.60
C ARG A 63 0.55 -20.55 -19.61
N PHE A 64 1.74 -20.93 -20.06
CA PHE A 64 2.98 -20.90 -19.26
C PHE A 64 3.18 -19.55 -18.54
N THR A 65 2.93 -18.43 -19.21
CA THR A 65 3.05 -17.08 -18.62
C THR A 65 2.14 -16.91 -17.40
N ASP A 66 0.89 -17.40 -17.45
CA ASP A 66 -0.05 -17.33 -16.33
C ASP A 66 0.44 -18.19 -15.16
N TYR A 67 0.84 -19.43 -15.43
CA TYR A 67 1.37 -20.32 -14.39
C TYR A 67 2.63 -19.75 -13.73
N PHE A 68 3.55 -19.24 -14.54
CA PHE A 68 4.79 -18.62 -14.04
C PHE A 68 4.51 -17.39 -13.15
N LEU A 69 3.65 -16.47 -13.61
CA LEU A 69 3.31 -15.28 -12.83
C LEU A 69 2.59 -15.63 -11.52
N ARG A 70 1.68 -16.61 -11.54
CA ARG A 70 1.03 -17.11 -10.32
C ARG A 70 2.02 -17.75 -9.37
N PHE A 71 2.96 -18.53 -9.87
CA PHE A 71 4.02 -19.12 -9.06
C PHE A 71 4.91 -18.06 -8.41
N CYS A 72 5.36 -17.05 -9.17
CA CYS A 72 6.12 -15.92 -8.63
C CYS A 72 5.31 -15.16 -7.56
N SER A 73 4.03 -14.94 -7.82
CA SER A 73 3.13 -14.29 -6.86
C SER A 73 2.94 -15.11 -5.58
N PHE A 74 2.86 -16.44 -5.70
CA PHE A 74 2.78 -17.31 -4.53
C PHE A 74 4.03 -17.20 -3.66
N ILE A 75 5.21 -17.28 -4.27
CA ILE A 75 6.50 -17.09 -3.56
C ILE A 75 6.55 -15.71 -2.90
N GLY A 76 6.27 -14.64 -3.66
CA GLY A 76 6.33 -13.27 -3.14
C GLY A 76 5.37 -13.02 -1.96
N ASN A 77 4.22 -13.70 -1.93
CA ASN A 77 3.28 -13.59 -0.81
C ASN A 77 3.62 -14.50 0.39
N ALA A 78 4.42 -15.55 0.16
CA ALA A 78 4.85 -16.46 1.22
C ALA A 78 6.06 -15.93 2.01
N LEU A 79 6.86 -15.05 1.39
CA LEU A 79 8.04 -14.48 2.03
C LEU A 79 7.67 -13.35 2.99
N PRO A 80 8.19 -13.34 4.22
CA PRO A 80 8.04 -12.20 5.12
C PRO A 80 8.70 -10.94 4.54
N ASN A 81 8.06 -9.78 4.69
CA ASN A 81 8.56 -8.51 4.16
C ASN A 81 9.98 -8.16 4.64
N PHE A 82 10.28 -8.43 5.92
CA PHE A 82 11.61 -8.19 6.47
C PHE A 82 12.68 -9.06 5.79
N PHE A 83 12.34 -10.28 5.42
CA PHE A 83 13.27 -11.18 4.73
C PHE A 83 13.56 -10.68 3.31
N VAL A 84 12.54 -10.22 2.59
CA VAL A 84 12.71 -9.55 1.28
C VAL A 84 13.59 -8.31 1.40
N ALA A 85 13.39 -7.49 2.46
CA ALA A 85 14.22 -6.33 2.75
C ALA A 85 15.70 -6.69 2.88
N LEU A 86 16.00 -7.71 3.69
CA LEU A 86 17.37 -8.17 3.92
C LEU A 86 18.02 -8.76 2.66
N LEU A 87 17.27 -9.52 1.85
CA LEU A 87 17.76 -10.03 0.57
C LEU A 87 18.09 -8.90 -0.41
N LEU A 88 17.20 -7.91 -0.54
CA LEU A 88 17.45 -6.75 -1.41
C LEU A 88 18.65 -5.94 -0.93
N MET A 89 18.77 -5.71 0.37
CA MET A 89 19.92 -5.03 0.98
C MET A 89 21.23 -5.81 0.71
N GLN A 90 21.22 -7.12 0.90
CA GLN A 90 22.39 -7.98 0.64
C GLN A 90 22.84 -7.90 -0.82
N VAL A 91 21.90 -7.94 -1.77
CA VAL A 91 22.24 -7.93 -3.20
C VAL A 91 22.64 -6.53 -3.67
N PHE A 92 21.76 -5.54 -3.46
CA PHE A 92 21.90 -4.22 -4.07
C PHE A 92 22.83 -3.28 -3.31
N SER A 93 22.89 -3.39 -1.98
CA SER A 93 23.72 -2.51 -1.16
C SER A 93 25.08 -3.10 -0.83
N ILE A 94 25.13 -4.37 -0.39
CA ILE A 94 26.36 -4.97 0.09
C ILE A 94 27.17 -5.57 -1.08
N ARG A 95 26.55 -6.40 -1.93
CA ARG A 95 27.25 -7.10 -3.00
C ARG A 95 27.52 -6.21 -4.20
N TRP A 96 26.51 -5.50 -4.68
CA TRP A 96 26.64 -4.64 -5.88
C TRP A 96 26.98 -3.19 -5.56
N ARG A 97 26.83 -2.74 -4.33
CA ARG A 97 27.11 -1.38 -3.86
C ARG A 97 26.44 -0.28 -4.69
N LEU A 98 25.26 -0.57 -5.23
CA LEU A 98 24.49 0.35 -6.06
C LEU A 98 23.66 1.34 -5.24
N LEU A 99 23.16 0.90 -4.09
CA LEU A 99 22.23 1.63 -3.22
C LEU A 99 22.78 1.69 -1.79
N PRO A 100 22.43 2.71 -1.01
CA PRO A 100 22.87 2.82 0.38
C PRO A 100 22.27 1.68 1.22
N VAL A 101 23.02 1.23 2.23
CA VAL A 101 22.56 0.21 3.20
C VAL A 101 21.50 0.83 4.14
N LEU A 102 21.80 2.02 4.64
CA LEU A 102 20.92 2.78 5.54
C LEU A 102 20.49 4.06 4.83
N SER A 103 19.30 4.54 5.19
CA SER A 103 18.78 5.78 4.63
C SER A 103 19.52 7.00 5.20
N GLU A 104 20.09 7.78 4.33
CA GLU A 104 20.64 9.09 4.67
C GLU A 104 19.59 10.16 4.36
N GLY A 105 18.69 10.39 5.33
CA GLY A 105 17.54 11.28 5.14
C GLY A 105 16.48 10.72 4.18
N THR A 106 15.60 11.60 3.66
CA THR A 106 14.48 11.26 2.77
C THR A 106 14.84 11.40 1.28
N SER A 107 16.05 10.99 0.88
CA SER A 107 16.45 11.04 -0.53
C SER A 107 15.75 9.95 -1.35
N LEU A 108 15.47 10.23 -2.63
CA LEU A 108 14.88 9.24 -3.54
C LEU A 108 15.75 7.99 -3.66
N ARG A 109 17.07 8.13 -3.63
CA ARG A 109 18.00 7.00 -3.69
C ARG A 109 17.87 6.09 -2.48
N SER A 110 17.69 6.65 -1.29
CA SER A 110 17.45 5.91 -0.05
C SER A 110 16.05 5.26 -0.01
N ALA A 111 15.07 5.85 -0.71
CA ALA A 111 13.71 5.31 -0.77
C ALA A 111 13.57 4.06 -1.66
N VAL A 112 14.51 3.79 -2.57
CA VAL A 112 14.39 2.71 -3.57
C VAL A 112 14.20 1.34 -2.91
N LEU A 113 15.07 0.94 -2.00
CA LEU A 113 15.01 -0.39 -1.37
C LEU A 113 13.79 -0.58 -0.48
N PRO A 114 13.44 0.35 0.44
CA PRO A 114 12.20 0.27 1.20
C PRO A 114 10.97 0.18 0.30
N THR A 115 10.90 1.02 -0.74
CA THR A 115 9.81 1.03 -1.72
C THR A 115 9.68 -0.31 -2.45
N LEU A 116 10.79 -0.84 -2.98
CA LEU A 116 10.80 -2.13 -3.69
C LEU A 116 10.39 -3.28 -2.78
N THR A 117 10.85 -3.27 -1.52
CA THR A 117 10.47 -4.29 -0.54
C THR A 117 8.96 -4.34 -0.35
N LEU A 118 8.34 -3.19 -0.07
CA LEU A 118 6.90 -3.09 0.12
C LEU A 118 6.14 -3.40 -1.19
N ALA A 119 6.63 -2.88 -2.32
CA ALA A 119 6.00 -3.10 -3.61
C ALA A 119 6.02 -4.56 -4.06
N ILE A 120 7.10 -5.32 -3.84
CA ILE A 120 7.18 -6.75 -4.20
C ILE A 120 6.14 -7.54 -3.42
N ALA A 121 6.09 -7.36 -2.09
CA ALA A 121 5.14 -8.05 -1.23
C ALA A 121 3.68 -7.76 -1.61
N MET A 122 3.37 -6.49 -1.84
CA MET A 122 2.03 -6.07 -2.24
C MET A 122 1.69 -6.51 -3.67
N SER A 123 2.61 -6.38 -4.61
CA SER A 123 2.37 -6.75 -6.00
C SER A 123 2.02 -8.23 -6.15
N ALA A 124 2.60 -9.09 -5.33
CA ALA A 124 2.26 -10.50 -5.29
C ALA A 124 0.78 -10.76 -4.95
N LYS A 125 0.21 -9.99 -4.03
CA LYS A 125 -1.21 -10.03 -3.66
C LYS A 125 -2.08 -9.41 -4.75
N TYR A 126 -1.74 -8.18 -5.18
CA TYR A 126 -2.57 -7.41 -6.10
C TYR A 126 -2.60 -7.94 -7.52
N MET A 127 -1.51 -8.51 -8.02
CA MET A 127 -1.48 -9.17 -9.32
C MET A 127 -2.57 -10.26 -9.43
N ARG A 128 -2.77 -11.06 -8.37
CA ARG A 128 -3.83 -12.08 -8.35
C ARG A 128 -5.23 -11.47 -8.34
N GLN A 129 -5.43 -10.38 -7.62
CA GLN A 129 -6.71 -9.67 -7.56
C GLN A 129 -7.04 -9.01 -8.90
N VAL A 130 -6.05 -8.35 -9.53
CA VAL A 130 -6.18 -7.79 -10.88
C VAL A 130 -6.52 -8.88 -11.89
N ARG A 131 -5.80 -10.01 -11.84
CA ARG A 131 -6.09 -11.17 -12.69
C ARG A 131 -7.53 -11.66 -12.50
N ALA A 132 -7.98 -11.80 -11.26
CA ALA A 132 -9.34 -12.27 -10.98
C ALA A 132 -10.39 -11.28 -11.50
N ALA A 133 -10.25 -9.98 -11.24
CA ALA A 133 -11.17 -8.95 -11.72
C ALA A 133 -11.24 -8.90 -13.27
N VAL A 134 -10.09 -8.99 -13.94
CA VAL A 134 -10.06 -9.00 -15.41
C VAL A 134 -10.70 -10.27 -15.96
N LEU A 135 -10.46 -11.44 -15.37
CA LEU A 135 -11.08 -12.69 -15.80
C LEU A 135 -12.60 -12.70 -15.57
N GLU A 136 -13.06 -12.15 -14.45
CA GLU A 136 -14.50 -12.01 -14.19
C GLU A 136 -15.17 -11.19 -15.30
N GLU A 137 -14.60 -10.04 -15.66
CA GLU A 137 -15.14 -9.20 -16.72
C GLU A 137 -15.04 -9.85 -18.12
N LEU A 138 -13.98 -10.60 -18.40
CA LEU A 138 -13.83 -11.32 -19.66
C LEU A 138 -14.89 -12.41 -19.88
N ASN A 139 -15.50 -12.92 -18.81
CA ASN A 139 -16.54 -13.94 -18.84
C ASN A 139 -17.98 -13.37 -18.84
N ARG A 140 -18.14 -12.03 -18.86
CA ARG A 140 -19.47 -11.38 -18.89
C ARG A 140 -20.13 -11.49 -20.27
N ASP A 141 -21.46 -11.50 -20.29
CA ASP A 141 -22.27 -11.64 -21.50
C ASP A 141 -22.02 -10.56 -22.55
N TYR A 142 -21.71 -9.32 -22.12
CA TYR A 142 -21.40 -8.23 -23.05
C TYR A 142 -20.13 -8.49 -23.86
N VAL A 143 -19.15 -9.22 -23.28
CA VAL A 143 -17.93 -9.63 -23.98
C VAL A 143 -18.27 -10.70 -25.03
N THR A 144 -19.08 -11.70 -24.66
CA THR A 144 -19.57 -12.72 -25.58
C THR A 144 -20.37 -12.10 -26.72
N GLY A 145 -21.27 -11.16 -26.42
CA GLY A 145 -22.02 -10.41 -27.42
C GLY A 145 -21.13 -9.55 -28.34
N ALA A 146 -20.05 -8.95 -27.82
CA ALA A 146 -19.10 -8.18 -28.61
C ALA A 146 -18.29 -9.09 -29.56
N ARG A 147 -17.87 -10.27 -29.11
CA ARG A 147 -17.21 -11.30 -29.94
C ARG A 147 -18.10 -11.78 -31.03
N ALA A 148 -19.38 -12.06 -30.76
CA ALA A 148 -20.37 -12.47 -31.73
C ALA A 148 -20.57 -11.43 -32.85
N ARG A 149 -20.41 -10.14 -32.55
CA ARG A 149 -20.44 -9.03 -33.51
C ARG A 149 -19.12 -8.81 -34.27
N GLY A 150 -18.10 -9.65 -34.05
CA GLY A 150 -16.81 -9.55 -34.72
C GLY A 150 -15.88 -8.44 -34.20
N VAL A 151 -16.13 -7.90 -33.00
CA VAL A 151 -15.25 -6.87 -32.40
C VAL A 151 -13.91 -7.50 -32.03
N ARG A 152 -12.80 -6.84 -32.39
CA ARG A 152 -11.45 -7.34 -32.09
C ARG A 152 -11.18 -7.46 -30.60
N GLU A 153 -10.56 -8.55 -30.15
CA GLU A 153 -10.25 -8.80 -28.72
C GLU A 153 -9.53 -7.63 -28.03
N GLY A 154 -8.57 -6.97 -28.70
CA GLY A 154 -7.87 -5.82 -28.13
C GLY A 154 -8.76 -4.60 -27.88
N VAL A 155 -9.82 -4.41 -28.68
CA VAL A 155 -10.80 -3.34 -28.50
C VAL A 155 -11.73 -3.68 -27.32
N ILE A 156 -12.17 -4.93 -27.22
CA ILE A 156 -12.99 -5.43 -26.11
C ILE A 156 -12.22 -5.27 -24.80
N LEU A 157 -10.96 -5.71 -24.78
CA LEU A 157 -10.11 -5.66 -23.60
C LEU A 157 -9.92 -4.20 -23.12
N ARG A 158 -9.42 -3.31 -23.99
CA ARG A 158 -9.07 -1.94 -23.61
C ARG A 158 -10.29 -1.04 -23.41
N GLY A 159 -11.31 -1.19 -24.25
CA GLY A 159 -12.47 -0.32 -24.26
C GLY A 159 -13.51 -0.64 -23.18
N SER A 160 -13.68 -1.90 -22.84
CA SER A 160 -14.74 -2.36 -21.95
C SER A 160 -14.22 -3.08 -20.73
N VAL A 161 -13.51 -4.19 -20.91
CA VAL A 161 -13.08 -5.07 -19.81
C VAL A 161 -12.19 -4.33 -18.81
N LEU A 162 -11.11 -3.70 -19.28
CA LEU A 162 -10.20 -2.98 -18.38
C LEU A 162 -10.88 -1.81 -17.69
N ARG A 163 -11.77 -1.11 -18.37
CA ARG A 163 -12.50 0.01 -17.77
C ARG A 163 -13.39 -0.44 -16.61
N CYS A 164 -14.09 -1.56 -16.77
CA CYS A 164 -14.91 -2.14 -15.69
C CYS A 164 -14.03 -2.74 -14.58
N ALA A 165 -13.00 -3.50 -14.93
CA ALA A 165 -12.10 -4.11 -13.95
C ALA A 165 -11.31 -3.06 -13.13
N MET A 166 -10.96 -1.90 -13.73
CA MET A 166 -10.22 -0.84 -13.03
C MET A 166 -10.98 -0.25 -11.84
N LEU A 167 -12.31 -0.21 -11.88
CA LEU A 167 -13.09 0.24 -10.73
C LEU A 167 -12.83 -0.68 -9.52
N THR A 168 -12.93 -1.99 -9.71
CA THR A 168 -12.65 -2.97 -8.65
C THR A 168 -11.18 -2.92 -8.19
N ILE A 169 -10.24 -2.76 -9.14
CA ILE A 169 -8.81 -2.68 -8.83
C ILE A 169 -8.49 -1.43 -8.01
N LEU A 170 -9.02 -0.27 -8.38
CA LEU A 170 -8.82 0.99 -7.65
C LEU A 170 -9.37 0.91 -6.23
N THR A 171 -10.55 0.30 -6.04
CA THR A 171 -11.14 0.08 -4.72
C THR A 171 -10.23 -0.77 -3.84
N LEU A 172 -9.74 -1.89 -4.35
CA LEU A 172 -8.85 -2.79 -3.63
C LEU A 172 -7.53 -2.10 -3.24
N LEU A 173 -6.96 -1.30 -4.14
CA LEU A 173 -5.73 -0.54 -3.89
C LEU A 173 -5.95 0.54 -2.83
N ALA A 174 -7.05 1.27 -2.92
CA ALA A 174 -7.39 2.33 -1.98
C ALA A 174 -7.54 1.79 -0.54
N LEU A 175 -8.26 0.68 -0.35
CA LEU A 175 -8.38 0.00 0.95
C LEU A 175 -7.03 -0.43 1.53
N SER A 176 -6.03 -0.63 0.68
CA SER A 176 -4.72 -1.12 1.11
C SER A 176 -3.75 -0.03 1.50
N VAL A 177 -4.02 1.22 1.16
CA VAL A 177 -3.21 2.35 1.63
C VAL A 177 -3.23 2.43 3.16
N GLY A 178 -4.42 2.25 3.76
CA GLY A 178 -4.56 2.22 5.22
C GLY A 178 -3.73 1.11 5.88
N SER A 179 -3.73 -0.10 5.31
CA SER A 179 -2.95 -1.23 5.84
C SER A 179 -1.44 -1.04 5.68
N LEU A 180 -1.01 -0.32 4.63
CA LEU A 180 0.39 0.03 4.43
C LEU A 180 0.91 0.97 5.51
N LEU A 181 0.15 2.02 5.82
CA LEU A 181 0.56 2.99 6.82
C LEU A 181 0.88 2.33 8.17
N GLY A 182 0.13 1.28 8.56
CA GLY A 182 0.45 0.49 9.75
C GLY A 182 1.59 -0.52 9.56
N GLY A 183 1.82 -0.98 8.33
CA GLY A 183 2.76 -2.06 8.01
C GLY A 183 4.17 -1.60 7.64
N THR A 184 4.44 -0.31 7.48
CA THR A 184 5.76 0.20 7.07
C THR A 184 6.79 0.20 8.21
N ALA A 185 6.37 0.15 9.47
CA ALA A 185 7.22 0.35 10.65
C ALA A 185 8.46 -0.56 10.68
N ILE A 186 8.30 -1.85 10.37
CA ILE A 186 9.41 -2.79 10.33
C ILE A 186 10.39 -2.45 9.21
N ILE A 187 9.88 -2.07 8.04
CA ILE A 187 10.71 -1.73 6.87
C ILE A 187 11.43 -0.40 7.10
N GLU A 188 10.74 0.59 7.68
CA GLU A 188 11.36 1.85 8.09
C GLU A 188 12.50 1.62 9.08
N SER A 189 12.31 0.72 10.06
CA SER A 189 13.35 0.38 11.04
C SER A 189 14.54 -0.34 10.42
N ILE A 190 14.31 -1.31 9.51
CA ILE A 190 15.40 -2.06 8.84
C ILE A 190 16.27 -1.13 8.02
N PHE A 191 15.67 -0.24 7.23
CA PHE A 191 16.39 0.68 6.35
C PHE A 191 16.78 1.99 7.05
N GLN A 192 16.46 2.16 8.34
CA GLN A 192 16.65 3.41 9.10
C GLN A 192 15.99 4.62 8.39
N TRP A 193 14.84 4.38 7.77
CA TRP A 193 14.02 5.44 7.17
C TRP A 193 13.36 6.27 8.25
N ASP A 194 13.56 7.57 8.23
CA ASP A 194 13.20 8.47 9.31
C ASP A 194 11.71 8.84 9.33
N GLY A 195 10.86 7.83 9.41
CA GLY A 195 9.40 7.94 9.42
C GLY A 195 8.77 7.69 10.78
N VAL A 196 7.43 7.81 10.84
CA VAL A 196 6.65 7.62 12.08
C VAL A 196 6.62 6.14 12.51
N GLY A 197 6.74 5.20 11.59
CA GLY A 197 6.81 3.77 11.91
C GLY A 197 8.09 3.42 12.66
N LYS A 198 9.24 3.93 12.20
CA LYS A 198 10.51 3.80 12.93
C LYS A 198 10.45 4.49 14.28
N LEU A 199 9.90 5.71 14.33
CA LEU A 199 9.68 6.44 15.58
C LEU A 199 8.90 5.61 16.61
N ALA A 200 7.87 4.90 16.17
CA ALA A 200 7.08 4.01 17.05
C ALA A 200 7.90 2.83 17.58
N VAL A 201 8.68 2.16 16.71
CA VAL A 201 9.53 1.03 17.12
C VAL A 201 10.60 1.49 18.13
N ASP A 202 11.22 2.64 17.88
CA ASP A 202 12.21 3.24 18.79
C ASP A 202 11.55 3.58 20.13
N ALA A 203 10.36 4.21 20.12
CA ALA A 203 9.62 4.56 21.33
C ALA A 203 9.22 3.33 22.17
N ILE A 204 8.79 2.24 21.51
CA ILE A 204 8.45 0.97 22.17
C ILE A 204 9.71 0.39 22.85
N THR A 205 10.82 0.37 22.14
CA THR A 205 12.09 -0.17 22.64
C THR A 205 12.61 0.63 23.86
N MET A 206 12.42 1.95 23.82
CA MET A 206 12.85 2.86 24.88
C MET A 206 11.77 3.06 25.98
N ARG A 207 10.59 2.46 25.84
CA ARG A 207 9.44 2.60 26.76
C ARG A 207 8.98 4.06 26.91
N ASP A 208 9.00 4.82 25.81
CA ASP A 208 8.52 6.20 25.76
C ASP A 208 7.01 6.23 25.59
N TYR A 209 6.27 6.11 26.68
CA TYR A 209 4.82 5.98 26.66
C TYR A 209 4.08 7.16 26.01
N PRO A 210 4.44 8.45 26.25
CA PRO A 210 3.77 9.55 25.56
C PRO A 210 3.88 9.44 24.04
N MET A 211 5.05 9.08 23.51
CA MET A 211 5.28 8.90 22.09
C MET A 211 4.50 7.69 21.51
N ILE A 212 4.44 6.57 22.26
CA ILE A 212 3.66 5.38 21.86
C ILE A 212 2.18 5.73 21.77
N GLN A 213 1.64 6.42 22.78
CA GLN A 213 0.23 6.83 22.82
C GLN A 213 -0.12 7.77 21.66
N ALA A 214 0.71 8.78 21.42
CA ALA A 214 0.55 9.69 20.29
C ALA A 214 0.55 8.95 18.95
N TYR A 215 1.51 8.06 18.73
CA TYR A 215 1.57 7.23 17.52
C TYR A 215 0.27 6.46 17.30
N VAL A 216 -0.22 5.74 18.32
CA VAL A 216 -1.45 4.93 18.21
C VAL A 216 -2.65 5.80 17.86
N VAL A 217 -2.83 6.92 18.55
CA VAL A 217 -3.98 7.82 18.33
C VAL A 217 -3.93 8.44 16.94
N TRP A 218 -2.78 9.01 16.54
CA TRP A 218 -2.66 9.67 15.24
C TRP A 218 -2.73 8.69 14.08
N MET A 219 -2.11 7.52 14.20
CA MET A 219 -2.21 6.50 13.16
C MET A 219 -3.63 5.96 13.02
N ALA A 220 -4.36 5.82 14.13
CA ALA A 220 -5.79 5.45 14.07
C ALA A 220 -6.62 6.53 13.36
N MET A 221 -6.41 7.81 13.67
CA MET A 221 -7.09 8.92 12.99
C MET A 221 -6.75 8.98 11.49
N ILE A 222 -5.47 8.86 11.14
CA ILE A 222 -5.02 8.83 9.74
C ILE A 222 -5.63 7.63 9.01
N TYR A 223 -5.66 6.46 9.63
CA TYR A 223 -6.27 5.26 9.07
C TYR A 223 -7.77 5.47 8.79
N VAL A 224 -8.51 6.02 9.74
CA VAL A 224 -9.93 6.35 9.55
C VAL A 224 -10.13 7.38 8.45
N ALA A 225 -9.31 8.43 8.43
CA ALA A 225 -9.37 9.47 7.39
C ALA A 225 -9.10 8.90 5.99
N VAL A 226 -8.09 8.04 5.85
CA VAL A 226 -7.76 7.37 4.58
C VAL A 226 -8.92 6.47 4.13
N ASN A 227 -9.50 5.68 5.03
CA ASN A 227 -10.65 4.83 4.69
C ASN A 227 -11.87 5.68 4.30
N LEU A 228 -12.16 6.75 5.04
CA LEU A 228 -13.25 7.66 4.68
C LEU A 228 -13.07 8.26 3.27
N VAL A 229 -11.86 8.75 2.97
CA VAL A 229 -11.54 9.26 1.62
C VAL A 229 -11.69 8.17 0.57
N THR A 230 -11.27 6.95 0.88
CA THR A 230 -11.41 5.79 0.00
C THR A 230 -12.88 5.47 -0.28
N ASP A 231 -13.73 5.46 0.75
CA ASP A 231 -15.17 5.20 0.61
C ASP A 231 -15.87 6.30 -0.20
N LEU A 232 -15.50 7.55 0.04
CA LEU A 232 -16.01 8.68 -0.75
C LEU A 232 -15.59 8.60 -2.22
N LEU A 233 -14.33 8.26 -2.49
CA LEU A 233 -13.84 8.05 -3.86
C LEU A 233 -14.55 6.86 -4.53
N TYR A 234 -14.77 5.77 -3.80
CA TYR A 234 -15.52 4.62 -4.30
C TYR A 234 -16.95 5.03 -4.68
N HIS A 235 -17.65 5.72 -3.78
CA HIS A 235 -19.00 6.21 -4.05
C HIS A 235 -19.07 7.20 -5.25
N ALA A 236 -18.04 8.01 -5.43
CA ALA A 236 -17.95 8.94 -6.56
C ALA A 236 -17.65 8.24 -7.90
N LEU A 237 -16.84 7.17 -7.88
CA LEU A 237 -16.37 6.47 -9.07
C LEU A 237 -17.32 5.36 -9.54
N ASP A 238 -18.13 4.76 -8.65
CA ASP A 238 -19.07 3.71 -9.01
C ASP A 238 -20.50 4.27 -9.23
N PRO A 239 -20.91 4.50 -10.48
CA PRO A 239 -22.26 5.00 -10.79
C PRO A 239 -23.36 3.97 -10.45
N ARG A 240 -23.03 2.70 -10.23
CA ARG A 240 -24.00 1.64 -9.91
C ARG A 240 -24.58 1.81 -8.50
N ILE A 241 -23.83 2.39 -7.57
CA ILE A 241 -24.28 2.68 -6.21
C ILE A 241 -25.33 3.80 -6.22
N ARG A 242 -25.23 4.76 -7.14
CA ARG A 242 -26.24 5.83 -7.29
C ARG A 242 -27.59 5.33 -7.78
N LEU A 243 -27.64 4.19 -8.46
CA LEU A 243 -28.88 3.58 -9.01
C LEU A 243 -29.51 2.55 -8.06
N GLY A 244 -28.85 2.18 -6.96
CA GLY A 244 -29.29 1.17 -6.00
C GLY A 244 -30.31 1.64 -4.95
N VAL A 245 -30.75 2.89 -4.99
CA VAL A 245 -31.78 3.44 -4.05
C VAL A 245 -33.22 3.20 -4.51
N SER A 246 -33.44 2.39 -5.52
CA SER A 246 -34.78 2.09 -6.03
C SER A 246 -34.97 0.58 -6.21
N ARG A 247 -35.02 -0.16 -5.08
CA ARG A 247 -35.70 -1.47 -5.00
C ARG A 247 -36.41 -1.55 -3.66
N GLU A 248 -37.57 -0.91 -3.59
CA GLU A 248 -38.72 -1.46 -2.87
C GLU A 248 -39.51 -2.38 -3.79
#